data_70350fee3c2685db16f67b0444020d42
#
_entry.id   70350fee3c2685db16f67b0444020d42
#
_cell.length_a   1.000
_cell.length_b   1.000
_cell.length_c   1.000
_cell.angle_alpha   90.00
_cell.angle_beta   90.00
_cell.angle_gamma   90.00
#
_symmetry.space_group_name_H-M   'P 1'
#
loop_
_entity.id
_entity.type
_entity.pdbx_description
1 polymer ?
#
loop_
_entity_poly.entity_id
_entity_poly.type
_entity_poly.pdbx_seq_one_letter_code
_entity_poly.pdbx_strand_id
1 'polypeptide(L)'
;MTGRTQLGDFLQARRSQLSPEDVGVPGYGERRRVPGLRREELALLAGVSASYYTRLEQGHAQGASPEVLDALAGALRLDESERRYLHGLAQVDRQRTGGRRPAPERVAPATRQLLDVMGDVPAIVLGWRTDVLAWNRLGHALFAGHLDPDAPGVPEQRPNMARLVFLDSHVRDLYADWPDKARAVVGNLRLVAARHPEDAALHTLLGELSAKSTEFGALWADHRIKACTVAAYEMRHPLVGPLSVVQQTLSSGPGPVVVVATTAAGSPSRAALALLAQAVGPTAPQDGPLTGRTTPYGGRLTAPERAWPEPGPRAGDS
;
A
#
# COMPACT_ATOMS: atom_id res chain seq x y z
N MET A 1 -11.84 17.27 25.42
CA MET A 1 -11.61 17.44 23.97
C MET A 1 -12.14 16.19 23.30
N THR A 2 -13.33 16.26 22.71
CA THR A 2 -14.00 15.14 22.02
C THR A 2 -13.16 14.76 20.80
N GLY A 3 -12.58 13.53 20.82
CA GLY A 3 -11.73 13.05 19.74
C GLY A 3 -12.53 12.93 18.45
N ARG A 4 -12.16 13.73 17.45
CA ARG A 4 -12.59 13.51 16.07
C ARG A 4 -12.13 12.12 15.64
N THR A 5 -12.98 11.42 14.90
CA THR A 5 -12.58 10.13 14.30
C THR A 5 -11.69 10.40 13.09
N GLN A 6 -10.80 9.46 12.76
CA GLN A 6 -9.96 9.54 11.55
C GLN A 6 -10.80 9.70 10.28
N LEU A 7 -11.99 9.12 10.24
CA LEU A 7 -12.98 9.31 9.17
C LEU A 7 -13.41 10.79 9.05
N GLY A 8 -13.73 11.42 10.16
CA GLY A 8 -14.14 12.83 10.19
C GLY A 8 -13.03 13.77 9.73
N ASP A 9 -11.80 13.54 10.19
CA ASP A 9 -10.63 14.32 9.78
C ASP A 9 -10.33 14.19 8.29
N PHE A 10 -10.44 12.97 7.75
CA PHE A 10 -10.28 12.73 6.31
C PHE A 10 -11.34 13.45 5.47
N LEU A 11 -12.61 13.31 5.84
CA LEU A 11 -13.71 13.96 5.13
C LEU A 11 -13.57 15.49 5.14
N GLN A 12 -13.20 16.07 6.28
CA GLN A 12 -12.96 17.50 6.41
C GLN A 12 -11.80 17.96 5.54
N ALA A 13 -10.67 17.24 5.57
CA ALA A 13 -9.48 17.58 4.79
C ALA A 13 -9.78 17.57 3.29
N ARG A 14 -10.46 16.52 2.79
CA ARG A 14 -10.80 16.40 1.36
C ARG A 14 -11.80 17.47 0.93
N ARG A 15 -12.81 17.75 1.73
CA ARG A 15 -13.78 18.83 1.47
C ARG A 15 -13.12 20.21 1.40
N SER A 16 -12.15 20.47 2.27
CA SER A 16 -11.45 21.76 2.29
C SER A 16 -10.51 21.98 1.10
N GLN A 17 -10.11 20.91 0.41
CA GLN A 17 -9.23 20.94 -0.77
C GLN A 17 -9.98 21.15 -2.09
N LEU A 18 -11.30 20.87 -2.14
CA LEU A 18 -12.11 21.02 -3.34
C LEU A 18 -12.69 22.43 -3.43
N SER A 19 -12.46 23.11 -4.55
CA SER A 19 -13.16 24.35 -4.85
C SER A 19 -14.58 24.05 -5.35
N PRO A 20 -15.55 24.95 -5.18
CA PRO A 20 -16.88 24.79 -5.78
C PRO A 20 -16.86 24.67 -7.29
N GLU A 21 -15.92 25.34 -7.95
CA GLU A 21 -15.71 25.29 -9.39
C GLU A 21 -15.32 23.88 -9.85
N ASP A 22 -14.52 23.17 -9.05
CA ASP A 22 -14.10 21.79 -9.36
C ASP A 22 -15.30 20.82 -9.43
N VAL A 23 -16.39 21.10 -8.73
CA VAL A 23 -17.56 20.22 -8.62
C VAL A 23 -18.83 20.80 -9.27
N GLY A 24 -18.71 21.91 -10.00
CA GLY A 24 -19.83 22.52 -10.74
C GLY A 24 -20.88 23.19 -9.84
N VAL A 25 -20.53 23.53 -8.62
CA VAL A 25 -21.42 24.32 -7.73
C VAL A 25 -21.26 25.80 -8.08
N PRO A 26 -22.35 26.51 -8.47
CA PRO A 26 -22.27 27.92 -8.78
C PRO A 26 -21.76 28.71 -7.60
N GLY A 27 -20.71 29.52 -7.81
CA GLY A 27 -20.21 30.42 -6.79
C GLY A 27 -21.21 31.53 -6.55
N TYR A 28 -22.06 31.41 -5.53
CA TYR A 28 -22.87 32.52 -5.08
C TYR A 28 -21.95 33.60 -4.49
N GLY A 29 -21.99 34.79 -5.06
CA GLY A 29 -21.10 35.95 -4.89
C GLY A 29 -20.90 36.52 -3.47
N GLU A 30 -21.06 35.74 -2.42
CA GLU A 30 -20.71 36.12 -1.07
C GLU A 30 -19.24 35.79 -0.77
N ARG A 31 -18.55 36.73 -0.14
CA ARG A 31 -17.18 36.61 0.35
C ARG A 31 -17.03 35.34 1.18
N ARG A 32 -16.49 34.27 0.55
CA ARG A 32 -16.30 32.98 1.21
C ARG A 32 -15.29 33.10 2.35
N ARG A 33 -15.70 32.70 3.55
CA ARG A 33 -14.82 32.64 4.74
C ARG A 33 -13.94 31.39 4.75
N VAL A 34 -14.21 30.41 3.87
CA VAL A 34 -13.50 29.11 3.79
C VAL A 34 -13.15 28.84 2.32
N PRO A 35 -11.92 28.49 1.99
CA PRO A 35 -11.49 28.28 0.61
C PRO A 35 -12.10 27.05 -0.06
N GLY A 36 -12.57 26.03 0.70
CA GLY A 36 -13.13 24.78 0.20
C GLY A 36 -14.65 24.73 0.14
N LEU A 37 -15.20 23.55 -0.18
CA LEU A 37 -16.65 23.31 -0.15
C LEU A 37 -17.22 23.49 1.26
N ARG A 38 -18.44 24.06 1.34
CA ARG A 38 -19.23 24.10 2.58
C ARG A 38 -19.80 22.70 2.86
N ARG A 39 -20.13 22.39 4.12
CA ARG A 39 -20.75 21.10 4.50
C ARG A 39 -22.07 20.86 3.79
N GLU A 40 -22.87 21.91 3.65
CA GLU A 40 -24.15 21.86 2.96
C GLU A 40 -23.97 21.56 1.47
N GLU A 41 -22.95 22.15 0.83
CA GLU A 41 -22.65 21.96 -0.59
C GLU A 41 -22.25 20.49 -0.85
N LEU A 42 -21.35 19.96 -0.03
CA LEU A 42 -20.94 18.55 -0.16
C LEU A 42 -22.08 17.58 0.15
N ALA A 43 -22.86 17.85 1.19
CA ALA A 43 -24.00 17.03 1.54
C ALA A 43 -25.04 16.95 0.40
N LEU A 44 -25.29 18.09 -0.25
CA LEU A 44 -26.17 18.17 -1.42
C LEU A 44 -25.62 17.33 -2.59
N LEU A 45 -24.33 17.47 -2.90
CA LEU A 45 -23.67 16.70 -3.97
C LEU A 45 -23.68 15.18 -3.70
N ALA A 46 -23.55 14.78 -2.44
CA ALA A 46 -23.57 13.37 -2.03
C ALA A 46 -25.00 12.82 -1.80
N GLY A 47 -26.04 13.65 -1.94
CA GLY A 47 -27.42 13.20 -1.70
C GLY A 47 -27.73 12.84 -0.24
N VAL A 48 -27.00 13.42 0.72
CA VAL A 48 -27.20 13.21 2.16
C VAL A 48 -27.64 14.49 2.86
N SER A 49 -28.24 14.38 4.06
CA SER A 49 -28.59 15.57 4.81
C SER A 49 -27.34 16.27 5.37
N ALA A 50 -27.34 17.60 5.40
CA ALA A 50 -26.24 18.40 5.96
C ALA A 50 -25.98 18.06 7.44
N SER A 51 -27.03 17.76 8.20
CA SER A 51 -26.92 17.34 9.60
C SER A 51 -26.24 15.97 9.73
N TYR A 52 -26.57 15.01 8.87
CA TYR A 52 -25.92 13.70 8.84
C TYR A 52 -24.44 13.81 8.48
N TYR A 53 -24.12 14.56 7.42
CA TYR A 53 -22.72 14.79 7.04
C TYR A 53 -21.93 15.48 8.16
N THR A 54 -22.52 16.48 8.81
CA THR A 54 -21.88 17.18 9.95
C THR A 54 -21.58 16.21 11.10
N ARG A 55 -22.51 15.32 11.44
CA ARG A 55 -22.31 14.29 12.47
C ARG A 55 -21.23 13.29 12.08
N LEU A 56 -21.17 12.91 10.80
CA LEU A 56 -20.15 12.02 10.26
C LEU A 56 -18.75 12.68 10.36
N GLU A 57 -18.62 13.95 9.95
CA GLU A 57 -17.37 14.72 10.04
C GLU A 57 -16.93 14.95 11.50
N GLN A 58 -17.86 15.01 12.43
CA GLN A 58 -17.58 15.16 13.87
C GLN A 58 -17.31 13.83 14.59
N GLY A 59 -17.45 12.71 13.90
CA GLY A 59 -17.27 11.38 14.50
C GLY A 59 -18.46 10.90 15.34
N HIS A 60 -19.63 11.53 15.22
CA HIS A 60 -20.83 11.18 15.98
C HIS A 60 -21.79 10.25 15.22
N ALA A 61 -21.51 9.92 13.96
CA ALA A 61 -22.31 8.98 13.18
C ALA A 61 -21.62 7.61 13.16
N GLN A 62 -22.20 6.64 13.85
CA GLN A 62 -21.76 5.26 13.78
C GLN A 62 -22.25 4.64 12.47
N GLY A 63 -21.29 4.15 11.65
CA GLY A 63 -21.59 3.23 10.56
C GLY A 63 -22.29 3.83 9.34
N ALA A 64 -21.62 4.73 8.60
CA ALA A 64 -22.08 5.07 7.25
C ALA A 64 -22.22 3.80 6.40
N SER A 65 -23.32 3.65 5.64
CA SER A 65 -23.50 2.52 4.74
C SER A 65 -22.53 2.60 3.55
N PRO A 66 -22.20 1.49 2.89
CA PRO A 66 -21.34 1.49 1.71
C PRO A 66 -21.83 2.47 0.63
N GLU A 67 -23.12 2.55 0.41
CA GLU A 67 -23.76 3.41 -0.59
C GLU A 67 -23.54 4.90 -0.27
N VAL A 68 -23.63 5.27 1.01
CA VAL A 68 -23.34 6.64 1.47
C VAL A 68 -21.86 6.96 1.33
N LEU A 69 -20.97 6.01 1.63
CA LEU A 69 -19.53 6.19 1.44
C LEU A 69 -19.17 6.35 -0.04
N ASP A 70 -19.80 5.60 -0.92
CA ASP A 70 -19.61 5.71 -2.38
C ASP A 70 -20.14 7.05 -2.91
N ALA A 71 -21.28 7.51 -2.43
CA ALA A 71 -21.82 8.82 -2.79
C ALA A 71 -20.90 9.97 -2.33
N LEU A 72 -20.38 9.89 -1.09
CA LEU A 72 -19.38 10.83 -0.58
C LEU A 72 -18.07 10.77 -1.36
N ALA A 73 -17.61 9.57 -1.73
CA ALA A 73 -16.41 9.39 -2.54
C ALA A 73 -16.55 10.04 -3.92
N GLY A 74 -17.71 9.89 -4.56
CA GLY A 74 -18.03 10.55 -5.82
C GLY A 74 -18.07 12.07 -5.70
N ALA A 75 -18.77 12.60 -4.69
CA ALA A 75 -18.88 14.04 -4.43
C ALA A 75 -17.52 14.69 -4.10
N LEU A 76 -16.64 13.95 -3.41
CA LEU A 76 -15.27 14.38 -3.06
C LEU A 76 -14.26 14.11 -4.18
N ARG A 77 -14.68 13.55 -5.32
CA ARG A 77 -13.81 13.16 -6.45
C ARG A 77 -12.61 12.30 -6.01
N LEU A 78 -12.86 11.37 -5.10
CA LEU A 78 -11.83 10.47 -4.61
C LEU A 78 -11.41 9.49 -5.69
N ASP A 79 -10.10 9.27 -5.82
CA ASP A 79 -9.57 8.18 -6.62
C ASP A 79 -9.84 6.81 -5.96
N GLU A 80 -9.52 5.72 -6.66
CA GLU A 80 -9.78 4.36 -6.19
C GLU A 80 -9.03 4.03 -4.87
N SER A 81 -7.86 4.62 -4.64
CA SER A 81 -7.08 4.43 -3.41
C SER A 81 -7.70 5.18 -2.24
N GLU A 82 -8.14 6.39 -2.48
CA GLU A 82 -8.83 7.25 -1.50
C GLU A 82 -10.22 6.69 -1.15
N ARG A 83 -10.94 6.13 -2.14
CA ARG A 83 -12.21 5.43 -1.92
C ARG A 83 -12.02 4.21 -1.02
N ARG A 84 -11.05 3.37 -1.31
CA ARG A 84 -10.70 2.22 -0.45
C ARG A 84 -10.32 2.64 0.97
N TYR A 85 -9.61 3.75 1.11
CA TYR A 85 -9.27 4.32 2.42
C TYR A 85 -10.51 4.78 3.18
N LEU A 86 -11.42 5.51 2.54
CA LEU A 86 -12.69 5.96 3.13
C LEU A 86 -13.49 4.78 3.67
N HIS A 87 -13.63 3.71 2.87
CA HIS A 87 -14.31 2.48 3.30
C HIS A 87 -13.59 1.79 4.47
N GLY A 88 -12.25 1.76 4.45
CA GLY A 88 -11.43 1.22 5.53
C GLY A 88 -11.66 1.96 6.85
N LEU A 89 -11.67 3.29 6.85
CA LEU A 89 -11.94 4.12 8.03
C LEU A 89 -13.33 3.83 8.62
N ALA A 90 -14.34 3.69 7.78
CA ALA A 90 -15.71 3.41 8.22
C ALA A 90 -15.90 1.98 8.77
N GLN A 91 -15.12 1.00 8.31
CA GLN A 91 -15.14 -0.38 8.84
C GLN A 91 -14.53 -0.47 10.24
N VAL A 92 -13.46 0.28 10.50
CA VAL A 92 -12.81 0.33 11.82
C VAL A 92 -13.77 0.88 12.89
N ASP A 93 -14.55 1.90 12.58
CA ASP A 93 -15.57 2.43 13.49
C ASP A 93 -16.65 1.38 13.86
N ARG A 94 -16.88 0.37 13.00
CA ARG A 94 -17.81 -0.75 13.26
C ARG A 94 -17.17 -1.88 14.10
N GLN A 95 -15.84 -2.05 14.06
CA GLN A 95 -15.12 -3.19 14.68
C GLN A 95 -14.50 -2.87 16.04
N ARG A 96 -14.74 -1.70 16.63
CA ARG A 96 -14.16 -1.27 17.94
C ARG A 96 -14.45 -2.18 19.14
N THR A 97 -14.91 -3.42 18.95
CA THR A 97 -15.27 -4.36 20.01
C THR A 97 -14.49 -5.67 20.02
N GLY A 98 -13.20 -5.68 19.63
CA GLY A 98 -12.46 -6.94 19.67
C GLY A 98 -10.96 -6.80 19.50
N GLY A 99 -10.28 -6.19 20.46
CA GLY A 99 -8.83 -6.03 20.44
C GLY A 99 -8.06 -7.35 20.66
N ARG A 100 -7.89 -8.16 19.61
CA ARG A 100 -6.90 -9.23 19.61
C ARG A 100 -5.57 -8.65 19.10
N ARG A 101 -4.53 -8.71 19.97
CA ARG A 101 -3.17 -8.32 19.60
C ARG A 101 -2.75 -9.10 18.34
N PRO A 102 -2.38 -8.43 17.24
CA PRO A 102 -2.01 -9.12 16.01
C PRO A 102 -0.84 -10.05 16.26
N ALA A 103 -0.90 -11.27 15.70
CA ALA A 103 0.22 -12.20 15.75
C ALA A 103 1.43 -11.61 14.99
N PRO A 104 2.67 -11.94 15.40
CA PRO A 104 3.87 -11.51 14.66
C PRO A 104 3.78 -11.94 13.21
N GLU A 105 4.02 -11.00 12.29
CA GLU A 105 4.00 -11.29 10.87
C GLU A 105 5.17 -12.21 10.50
N ARG A 106 4.85 -13.25 9.74
CA ARG A 106 5.81 -14.23 9.23
C ARG A 106 5.61 -14.42 7.74
N VAL A 107 6.70 -14.64 7.03
CA VAL A 107 6.64 -15.01 5.62
C VAL A 107 6.21 -16.46 5.50
N ALA A 108 5.14 -16.71 4.75
CA ALA A 108 4.69 -18.07 4.47
C ALA A 108 5.77 -18.85 3.68
N PRO A 109 5.93 -20.17 3.90
CA PRO A 109 6.89 -20.97 3.16
C PRO A 109 6.76 -20.84 1.64
N ALA A 110 5.53 -20.85 1.12
CA ALA A 110 5.27 -20.66 -0.31
C ALA A 110 5.73 -19.28 -0.83
N THR A 111 5.65 -18.22 -0.01
CA THR A 111 6.15 -16.90 -0.39
C THR A 111 7.69 -16.86 -0.40
N ARG A 112 8.37 -17.59 0.50
CA ARG A 112 9.83 -17.74 0.45
C ARG A 112 10.24 -18.45 -0.82
N GLN A 113 9.60 -19.57 -1.12
CA GLN A 113 9.85 -20.33 -2.33
C GLN A 113 9.62 -19.48 -3.60
N LEU A 114 8.60 -18.62 -3.61
CA LEU A 114 8.38 -17.67 -4.69
C LEU A 114 9.55 -16.68 -4.84
N LEU A 115 10.07 -16.14 -3.74
CA LEU A 115 11.25 -15.25 -3.78
C LEU A 115 12.48 -15.94 -4.37
N ASP A 116 12.70 -17.23 -4.04
CA ASP A 116 13.83 -18.00 -4.53
C ASP A 116 13.72 -18.22 -6.04
N VAL A 117 12.52 -18.51 -6.55
CA VAL A 117 12.26 -18.69 -7.98
C VAL A 117 12.36 -17.37 -8.77
N MET A 118 12.07 -16.22 -8.11
CA MET A 118 12.18 -14.89 -8.71
C MET A 118 13.64 -14.37 -8.78
N GLY A 119 14.62 -15.23 -9.01
CA GLY A 119 16.05 -14.87 -8.93
C GLY A 119 16.47 -13.63 -9.71
N ASP A 120 15.90 -13.42 -10.91
CA ASP A 120 16.22 -12.29 -11.80
C ASP A 120 15.26 -11.09 -11.65
N VAL A 121 14.31 -11.13 -10.73
CA VAL A 121 13.37 -10.05 -10.44
C VAL A 121 13.60 -9.57 -9.01
N PRO A 122 14.03 -8.32 -8.78
CA PRO A 122 14.12 -7.76 -7.43
C PRO A 122 12.79 -7.88 -6.71
N ALA A 123 12.79 -8.53 -5.55
CA ALA A 123 11.58 -8.75 -4.77
C ALA A 123 11.87 -8.62 -3.27
N ILE A 124 10.95 -7.96 -2.55
CA ILE A 124 10.95 -7.83 -1.10
C ILE A 124 9.56 -8.17 -0.55
N VAL A 125 9.51 -8.77 0.62
CA VAL A 125 8.27 -9.02 1.37
C VAL A 125 8.16 -7.99 2.47
N LEU A 126 7.09 -7.22 2.46
CA LEU A 126 6.81 -6.22 3.48
C LEU A 126 5.64 -6.65 4.34
N GLY A 127 5.79 -6.51 5.63
CA GLY A 127 4.69 -6.52 6.58
C GLY A 127 3.85 -5.24 6.49
N TRP A 128 2.70 -5.24 7.15
CA TRP A 128 1.79 -4.09 7.10
C TRP A 128 2.42 -2.79 7.61
N ARG A 129 3.31 -2.84 8.64
CA ARG A 129 4.06 -1.69 9.15
C ARG A 129 5.26 -1.33 8.30
N THR A 130 5.36 -1.90 7.10
CA THR A 130 6.50 -1.77 6.19
C THR A 130 7.80 -2.40 6.69
N ASP A 131 7.73 -3.29 7.70
CA ASP A 131 8.88 -4.11 8.11
C ASP A 131 9.28 -5.04 6.96
N VAL A 132 10.58 -5.09 6.63
CA VAL A 132 11.09 -6.01 5.62
C VAL A 132 11.19 -7.41 6.25
N LEU A 133 10.31 -8.31 5.86
CA LEU A 133 10.23 -9.66 6.40
C LEU A 133 11.13 -10.66 5.64
N ALA A 134 11.37 -10.40 4.39
CA ALA A 134 12.31 -11.13 3.52
C ALA A 134 12.60 -10.29 2.27
N TRP A 135 13.67 -10.64 1.60
CA TRP A 135 14.01 -10.20 0.23
C TRP A 135 14.70 -11.33 -0.52
N ASN A 136 14.63 -11.30 -1.83
CA ASN A 136 15.59 -12.07 -2.60
C ASN A 136 16.88 -11.23 -2.75
N ARG A 137 17.93 -11.87 -3.23
CA ARG A 137 19.23 -11.27 -3.32
C ARG A 137 19.29 -10.01 -4.19
N LEU A 138 18.58 -10.04 -5.31
CA LEU A 138 18.50 -8.89 -6.21
C LEU A 138 17.63 -7.76 -5.61
N GLY A 139 16.59 -8.10 -4.85
CA GLY A 139 15.79 -7.13 -4.10
C GLY A 139 16.59 -6.47 -3.00
N HIS A 140 17.39 -7.23 -2.22
CA HIS A 140 18.33 -6.66 -1.26
C HIS A 140 19.30 -5.71 -1.94
N ALA A 141 19.98 -6.16 -3.00
CA ALA A 141 20.97 -5.35 -3.72
C ALA A 141 20.36 -4.06 -4.28
N LEU A 142 19.17 -4.12 -4.88
CA LEU A 142 18.54 -2.96 -5.48
C LEU A 142 18.05 -1.93 -4.44
N PHE A 143 17.48 -2.37 -3.32
CA PHE A 143 16.79 -1.46 -2.40
C PHE A 143 17.57 -1.13 -1.14
N ALA A 144 18.48 -2.00 -0.71
CA ALA A 144 19.12 -1.92 0.59
C ALA A 144 20.50 -2.60 0.63
N GLY A 145 21.25 -2.58 -0.47
CA GLY A 145 22.53 -3.27 -0.60
C GLY A 145 23.64 -2.83 0.39
N HIS A 146 23.40 -1.75 1.14
CA HIS A 146 24.27 -1.28 2.22
C HIS A 146 23.97 -1.93 3.58
N LEU A 147 22.86 -2.67 3.69
CA LEU A 147 22.46 -3.37 4.91
C LEU A 147 22.90 -4.84 4.89
N ASP A 148 22.90 -5.46 6.06
CA ASP A 148 23.12 -6.88 6.18
C ASP A 148 22.00 -7.68 5.45
N PRO A 149 22.33 -8.57 4.50
CA PRO A 149 21.34 -9.37 3.79
C PRO A 149 20.50 -10.26 4.70
N ASP A 150 20.99 -10.67 5.87
CA ASP A 150 20.31 -11.52 6.83
C ASP A 150 19.46 -10.75 7.86
N ALA A 151 19.53 -9.42 7.86
CA ALA A 151 18.81 -8.54 8.80
C ALA A 151 17.29 -8.80 8.89
N PRO A 152 16.53 -9.15 7.82
CA PRO A 152 15.12 -9.48 7.94
C PRO A 152 14.82 -10.68 8.85
N GLY A 153 15.76 -11.61 8.98
CA GLY A 153 15.67 -12.80 9.83
C GLY A 153 15.76 -12.49 11.34
N VAL A 154 16.37 -11.37 11.71
CA VAL A 154 16.64 -10.96 13.09
C VAL A 154 15.65 -9.85 13.48
N PRO A 155 14.63 -10.12 14.33
CA PRO A 155 13.57 -9.15 14.64
C PRO A 155 14.07 -7.78 15.10
N GLU A 156 15.16 -7.73 15.88
CA GLU A 156 15.73 -6.53 16.44
C GLU A 156 16.48 -5.68 15.41
N GLN A 157 16.97 -6.31 14.34
CA GLN A 157 17.73 -5.69 13.25
C GLN A 157 16.90 -5.50 11.99
N ARG A 158 15.66 -5.96 12.01
CA ARG A 158 14.77 -5.98 10.84
C ARG A 158 14.61 -4.60 10.25
N PRO A 159 14.98 -4.40 8.97
CA PRO A 159 14.80 -3.11 8.31
C PRO A 159 13.31 -2.76 8.21
N ASN A 160 13.02 -1.46 8.26
CA ASN A 160 11.67 -0.95 8.01
C ASN A 160 11.72 0.03 6.83
N MET A 161 10.94 -0.24 5.79
CA MET A 161 11.01 0.55 4.54
C MET A 161 10.65 2.03 4.76
N ALA A 162 9.75 2.35 5.67
CA ALA A 162 9.43 3.74 5.97
C ALA A 162 10.61 4.45 6.64
N ARG A 163 11.30 3.79 7.60
CA ARG A 163 12.53 4.34 8.17
C ARG A 163 13.61 4.53 7.11
N LEU A 164 13.81 3.55 6.24
CA LEU A 164 14.78 3.65 5.15
C LEU A 164 14.47 4.83 4.22
N VAL A 165 13.23 5.04 3.83
CA VAL A 165 12.88 6.15 2.94
C VAL A 165 13.04 7.51 3.60
N PHE A 166 12.75 7.64 4.89
CA PHE A 166 12.74 8.95 5.57
C PHE A 166 13.98 9.26 6.39
N LEU A 167 14.71 8.26 6.87
CA LEU A 167 15.81 8.44 7.81
C LEU A 167 17.17 7.94 7.30
N ASP A 168 17.19 7.27 6.13
CA ASP A 168 18.41 6.73 5.54
C ASP A 168 18.81 7.52 4.29
N SER A 169 20.02 8.07 4.29
CA SER A 169 20.54 8.90 3.19
C SER A 169 20.75 8.07 1.92
N HIS A 170 21.22 6.83 2.04
CA HIS A 170 21.45 5.95 0.90
C HIS A 170 20.17 5.69 0.11
N VAL A 171 19.08 5.35 0.82
CA VAL A 171 17.78 5.10 0.18
C VAL A 171 17.15 6.40 -0.33
N ARG A 172 17.41 7.54 0.32
CA ARG A 172 16.98 8.85 -0.18
C ARG A 172 17.63 9.18 -1.52
N ASP A 173 18.93 8.97 -1.65
CA ASP A 173 19.71 9.25 -2.87
C ASP A 173 19.41 8.28 -4.01
N LEU A 174 18.93 7.08 -3.66
CA LEU A 174 18.54 6.04 -4.61
C LEU A 174 17.37 6.46 -5.52
N TYR A 175 16.41 7.26 -5.02
CA TYR A 175 15.25 7.71 -5.79
C TYR A 175 15.49 9.10 -6.37
N ALA A 176 15.47 9.24 -7.71
CA ALA A 176 15.67 10.53 -8.39
C ALA A 176 14.54 11.52 -8.03
N ASP A 177 13.31 11.07 -7.91
CA ASP A 177 12.18 11.80 -7.34
C ASP A 177 11.79 11.17 -5.99
N TRP A 178 12.61 11.43 -4.98
CA TRP A 178 12.36 10.97 -3.61
C TRP A 178 11.01 11.47 -3.05
N PRO A 179 10.53 12.72 -3.31
CA PRO A 179 9.24 13.16 -2.85
C PRO A 179 8.07 12.28 -3.30
N ASP A 180 8.10 11.73 -4.52
CA ASP A 180 7.06 10.79 -4.99
C ASP A 180 7.09 9.48 -4.21
N LYS A 181 8.28 8.94 -3.94
CA LYS A 181 8.43 7.76 -3.08
C LYS A 181 7.94 8.01 -1.67
N ALA A 182 8.29 9.15 -1.09
CA ALA A 182 7.86 9.56 0.24
C ALA A 182 6.33 9.65 0.35
N ARG A 183 5.67 10.28 -0.64
CA ARG A 183 4.21 10.35 -0.71
C ARG A 183 3.55 8.96 -0.78
N ALA A 184 4.10 8.05 -1.57
CA ALA A 184 3.58 6.69 -1.68
C ALA A 184 3.70 5.92 -0.35
N VAL A 185 4.82 6.05 0.37
CA VAL A 185 5.03 5.42 1.67
C VAL A 185 4.07 5.98 2.72
N VAL A 186 3.91 7.31 2.79
CA VAL A 186 2.93 7.94 3.71
C VAL A 186 1.51 7.48 3.38
N GLY A 187 1.13 7.43 2.10
CA GLY A 187 -0.18 6.92 1.68
C GLY A 187 -0.45 5.50 2.17
N ASN A 188 0.53 4.60 2.03
CA ASN A 188 0.43 3.23 2.53
C ASN A 188 0.32 3.16 4.06
N LEU A 189 1.15 3.91 4.79
CA LEU A 189 1.08 3.95 6.26
C LEU A 189 -0.26 4.48 6.76
N ARG A 190 -0.88 5.44 6.07
CA ARG A 190 -2.23 5.92 6.40
C ARG A 190 -3.28 4.83 6.24
N LEU A 191 -3.25 4.09 5.12
CA LEU A 191 -4.15 2.95 4.91
C LEU A 191 -4.02 1.92 6.01
N VAL A 192 -2.80 1.66 6.46
CA VAL A 192 -2.52 0.73 7.56
C VAL A 192 -3.01 1.29 8.89
N ALA A 193 -2.72 2.55 9.20
CA ALA A 193 -3.16 3.20 10.44
C ALA A 193 -4.69 3.23 10.57
N ALA A 194 -5.39 3.43 9.44
CA ALA A 194 -6.84 3.34 9.41
C ALA A 194 -7.38 1.94 9.70
N ARG A 195 -6.68 0.89 9.23
CA ARG A 195 -7.09 -0.51 9.45
C ARG A 195 -6.70 -1.05 10.83
N HIS A 196 -5.66 -0.50 11.44
CA HIS A 196 -5.06 -0.97 12.69
C HIS A 196 -4.88 0.18 13.69
N PRO A 197 -5.95 0.87 14.11
CA PRO A 197 -5.87 2.06 14.96
C PRO A 197 -5.34 1.76 16.38
N GLU A 198 -5.39 0.50 16.83
CA GLU A 198 -4.92 0.09 18.15
C GLU A 198 -3.49 -0.50 18.11
N ASP A 199 -2.79 -0.44 16.98
CA ASP A 199 -1.44 -0.98 16.85
C ASP A 199 -0.41 -0.01 17.46
N ALA A 200 0.01 -0.28 18.71
CA ALA A 200 0.97 0.54 19.44
C ALA A 200 2.34 0.62 18.74
N ALA A 201 2.78 -0.45 18.06
CA ALA A 201 4.06 -0.46 17.36
C ALA A 201 3.99 0.45 16.11
N LEU A 202 2.84 0.48 15.42
CA LEU A 202 2.61 1.43 14.33
C LEU A 202 2.61 2.87 14.85
N HIS A 203 1.94 3.15 15.97
CA HIS A 203 1.95 4.50 16.58
C HIS A 203 3.36 4.93 16.98
N THR A 204 4.16 4.01 17.51
CA THR A 204 5.58 4.27 17.82
C THR A 204 6.37 4.63 16.56
N LEU A 205 6.19 3.87 15.47
CA LEU A 205 6.82 4.16 14.18
C LEU A 205 6.41 5.54 13.64
N LEU A 206 5.12 5.85 13.64
CA LEU A 206 4.61 7.14 13.16
C LEU A 206 5.12 8.31 14.01
N GLY A 207 5.17 8.15 15.34
CA GLY A 207 5.74 9.13 16.27
C GLY A 207 7.23 9.36 16.03
N GLU A 208 8.00 8.28 15.84
CA GLU A 208 9.42 8.35 15.53
C GLU A 208 9.68 9.10 14.21
N LEU A 209 8.97 8.72 13.15
CA LEU A 209 9.12 9.35 11.82
C LEU A 209 8.73 10.83 11.87
N SER A 210 7.65 11.19 12.59
CA SER A 210 7.22 12.58 12.76
C SER A 210 8.23 13.42 13.55
N ALA A 211 8.91 12.81 14.52
CA ALA A 211 9.92 13.50 15.33
C ALA A 211 11.26 13.68 14.61
N LYS A 212 11.65 12.70 13.75
CA LYS A 212 12.96 12.66 13.11
C LYS A 212 12.99 13.18 11.67
N SER A 213 11.81 13.31 11.00
CA SER A 213 11.71 13.83 9.62
C SER A 213 10.65 14.90 9.52
N THR A 214 11.08 16.13 9.22
CA THR A 214 10.17 17.26 8.96
C THR A 214 9.32 17.02 7.73
N GLU A 215 9.87 16.36 6.72
CA GLU A 215 9.17 16.00 5.48
C GLU A 215 8.06 14.97 5.76
N PHE A 216 8.34 13.95 6.62
CA PHE A 216 7.31 13.02 7.03
C PHE A 216 6.19 13.73 7.78
N GLY A 217 6.52 14.59 8.75
CA GLY A 217 5.54 15.36 9.51
C GLY A 217 4.64 16.23 8.60
N ALA A 218 5.23 16.93 7.64
CA ALA A 218 4.50 17.74 6.67
C ALA A 218 3.58 16.89 5.77
N LEU A 219 4.08 15.80 5.20
CA LEU A 219 3.30 14.88 4.39
C LEU A 219 2.19 14.21 5.22
N TRP A 220 2.47 13.85 6.48
CA TRP A 220 1.48 13.26 7.38
C TRP A 220 0.38 14.26 7.77
N ALA A 221 0.64 15.55 7.84
CA ALA A 221 -0.35 16.60 8.09
C ALA A 221 -1.22 16.92 6.86
N ASP A 222 -0.72 16.75 5.64
CA ASP A 222 -1.41 17.15 4.39
C ASP A 222 -2.62 16.26 4.02
N HIS A 223 -2.83 15.14 4.70
CA HIS A 223 -3.95 14.22 4.49
C HIS A 223 -4.18 13.74 3.03
N ARG A 224 -3.25 13.97 2.11
CA ARG A 224 -3.32 13.41 0.76
C ARG A 224 -2.94 11.93 0.79
N ILE A 225 -3.75 11.10 0.15
CA ILE A 225 -3.50 9.67 0.05
C ILE A 225 -3.18 9.36 -1.40
N LYS A 226 -1.94 8.93 -1.62
CA LYS A 226 -1.53 8.33 -2.89
C LYS A 226 -0.99 6.94 -2.58
N ALA A 227 -1.89 5.99 -2.33
CA ALA A 227 -1.49 4.60 -2.26
C ALA A 227 -1.33 4.08 -3.69
N CYS A 228 -0.11 3.73 -4.07
CA CYS A 228 0.18 3.17 -5.38
C CYS A 228 0.48 1.67 -5.24
N THR A 229 -0.33 0.83 -5.90
CA THR A 229 -0.02 -0.59 -6.08
C THR A 229 0.98 -0.80 -7.22
N VAL A 230 1.06 0.14 -8.16
CA VAL A 230 2.01 0.18 -9.28
C VAL A 230 2.55 1.60 -9.40
N ALA A 231 3.87 1.77 -9.42
CA ALA A 231 4.53 3.06 -9.60
C ALA A 231 5.84 2.91 -10.36
N ALA A 232 6.09 3.83 -11.29
CA ALA A 232 7.38 3.93 -11.97
C ALA A 232 8.30 4.86 -11.16
N TYR A 233 9.57 4.46 -11.02
CA TYR A 233 10.58 5.24 -10.35
C TYR A 233 11.85 5.30 -11.18
N GLU A 234 12.42 6.50 -11.29
CA GLU A 234 13.79 6.70 -11.73
C GLU A 234 14.71 6.54 -10.51
N MET A 235 15.67 5.62 -10.61
CA MET A 235 16.62 5.32 -9.53
C MET A 235 18.04 5.65 -9.95
N ARG A 236 18.89 5.97 -8.97
CA ARG A 236 20.33 6.21 -9.11
C ARG A 236 21.07 5.20 -8.27
N HIS A 237 21.26 4.03 -8.82
CA HIS A 237 21.88 2.93 -8.06
C HIS A 237 23.41 3.11 -8.02
N PRO A 238 24.06 2.99 -6.85
CA PRO A 238 25.50 3.28 -6.69
C PRO A 238 26.41 2.39 -7.55
N LEU A 239 26.04 1.15 -7.82
CA LEU A 239 26.85 0.20 -8.59
C LEU A 239 26.57 0.22 -10.09
N VAL A 240 25.33 0.43 -10.50
CA VAL A 240 24.91 0.27 -11.92
C VAL A 240 24.38 1.57 -12.53
N GLY A 241 24.39 2.66 -11.78
CA GLY A 241 23.98 3.99 -12.26
C GLY A 241 22.45 4.16 -12.39
N PRO A 242 22.01 4.98 -13.34
CA PRO A 242 20.59 5.31 -13.50
C PRO A 242 19.81 4.12 -14.07
N LEU A 243 18.63 3.85 -13.52
CA LEU A 243 17.69 2.85 -14.03
C LEU A 243 16.24 3.23 -13.72
N SER A 244 15.36 2.96 -14.68
CA SER A 244 13.91 3.13 -14.54
C SER A 244 13.27 1.81 -14.17
N VAL A 245 12.54 1.76 -13.08
CA VAL A 245 11.86 0.55 -12.61
C VAL A 245 10.37 0.81 -12.41
N VAL A 246 9.56 -0.21 -12.66
CA VAL A 246 8.16 -0.26 -12.26
C VAL A 246 8.04 -1.14 -11.02
N GLN A 247 7.74 -0.55 -9.89
CA GLN A 247 7.45 -1.27 -8.65
C GLN A 247 5.98 -1.66 -8.62
N GLN A 248 5.71 -2.93 -8.33
CA GLN A 248 4.35 -3.47 -8.18
C GLN A 248 4.21 -4.14 -6.82
N THR A 249 3.11 -3.85 -6.14
CA THR A 249 2.76 -4.51 -4.88
C THR A 249 1.74 -5.60 -5.15
N LEU A 250 2.14 -6.84 -4.90
CA LEU A 250 1.33 -8.03 -5.06
C LEU A 250 0.79 -8.45 -3.68
N SER A 251 -0.53 -8.61 -3.56
CA SER A 251 -1.19 -9.05 -2.34
C SER A 251 -2.14 -10.20 -2.66
N SER A 252 -2.08 -11.25 -1.86
CA SER A 252 -3.01 -12.40 -1.94
C SER A 252 -4.11 -12.35 -0.87
N GLY A 253 -4.21 -11.23 -0.12
CA GLY A 253 -5.19 -11.08 0.95
C GLY A 253 -4.66 -10.24 2.12
N PRO A 254 -5.28 -10.35 3.31
CA PRO A 254 -4.77 -9.69 4.51
C PRO A 254 -3.45 -10.33 4.94
N GLY A 255 -2.40 -9.55 5.06
CA GLY A 255 -1.07 -10.01 5.49
C GLY A 255 0.08 -9.34 4.73
N PRO A 256 1.28 -9.95 4.79
CA PRO A 256 2.45 -9.45 4.09
C PRO A 256 2.23 -9.35 2.58
N VAL A 257 2.83 -8.33 1.97
CA VAL A 257 2.78 -8.09 0.53
C VAL A 257 4.15 -8.32 -0.10
N VAL A 258 4.18 -8.73 -1.37
CA VAL A 258 5.41 -8.84 -2.15
C VAL A 258 5.51 -7.61 -3.04
N VAL A 259 6.60 -6.85 -2.90
CA VAL A 259 6.92 -5.75 -3.80
C VAL A 259 7.98 -6.23 -4.77
N VAL A 260 7.67 -6.17 -6.05
CA VAL A 260 8.60 -6.51 -7.14
C VAL A 260 8.98 -5.27 -7.92
N ALA A 261 10.18 -5.26 -8.49
CA ALA A 261 10.62 -4.21 -9.40
C ALA A 261 10.96 -4.80 -10.76
N THR A 262 10.35 -4.27 -11.81
CA THR A 262 10.56 -4.70 -13.19
C THR A 262 11.07 -3.57 -14.05
N THR A 263 11.72 -3.90 -15.15
CA THR A 263 12.22 -2.95 -16.16
C THR A 263 11.63 -3.29 -17.52
N ALA A 264 11.52 -2.31 -18.41
CA ALA A 264 11.07 -2.56 -19.76
C ALA A 264 12.04 -3.52 -20.51
N ALA A 265 11.48 -4.44 -21.27
CA ALA A 265 12.28 -5.38 -22.06
C ALA A 265 13.17 -4.63 -23.06
N GLY A 266 14.42 -5.06 -23.22
CA GLY A 266 15.39 -4.44 -24.13
C GLY A 266 15.88 -3.03 -23.72
N SER A 267 15.47 -2.51 -22.56
CA SER A 267 15.90 -1.18 -22.11
C SER A 267 17.31 -1.19 -21.51
N PRO A 268 17.98 -0.03 -21.47
CA PRO A 268 19.25 0.14 -20.72
C PRO A 268 19.10 -0.26 -19.24
N SER A 269 17.93 0.02 -18.63
CA SER A 269 17.62 -0.35 -17.26
C SER A 269 17.58 -1.86 -17.04
N ARG A 270 17.13 -2.63 -18.06
CA ARG A 270 17.18 -4.11 -18.00
C ARG A 270 18.63 -4.61 -18.01
N ALA A 271 19.49 -3.99 -18.82
CA ALA A 271 20.90 -4.34 -18.85
C ALA A 271 21.60 -3.97 -17.52
N ALA A 272 21.32 -2.80 -16.95
CA ALA A 272 21.84 -2.38 -15.64
C ALA A 272 21.40 -3.36 -14.53
N LEU A 273 20.13 -3.79 -14.53
CA LEU A 273 19.62 -4.77 -13.56
C LEU A 273 20.29 -6.15 -13.72
N ALA A 274 20.57 -6.58 -14.96
CA ALA A 274 21.31 -7.80 -15.23
C ALA A 274 22.77 -7.72 -14.73
N LEU A 275 23.43 -6.58 -14.88
CA LEU A 275 24.77 -6.34 -14.31
C LEU A 275 24.73 -6.37 -12.77
N LEU A 276 23.70 -5.79 -12.15
CA LEU A 276 23.53 -5.87 -10.70
C LEU A 276 23.35 -7.33 -10.24
N ALA A 277 22.55 -8.12 -10.96
CA ALA A 277 22.36 -9.54 -10.68
C ALA A 277 23.67 -10.34 -10.75
N GLN A 278 24.52 -10.04 -11.73
CA GLN A 278 25.86 -10.65 -11.87
C GLN A 278 26.78 -10.23 -10.72
N ALA A 279 26.78 -8.94 -10.35
CA ALA A 279 27.65 -8.42 -9.28
C ALA A 279 27.36 -9.07 -7.93
N VAL A 280 26.10 -9.42 -7.66
CA VAL A 280 25.73 -10.09 -6.40
C VAL A 280 25.90 -11.62 -6.47
N GLY A 281 26.24 -12.24 -7.60
CA GLY A 281 26.57 -13.66 -7.81
C GLY A 281 25.32 -14.60 -7.78
N PRO A 282 25.42 -15.92 -7.97
CA PRO A 282 24.31 -16.87 -7.89
C PRO A 282 23.86 -17.13 -6.45
N THR A 283 22.57 -17.38 -6.23
CA THR A 283 22.07 -17.85 -4.93
C THR A 283 22.62 -19.25 -4.67
N ALA A 284 23.38 -19.42 -3.59
CA ALA A 284 23.64 -20.78 -3.12
C ALA A 284 22.30 -21.41 -2.73
N PRO A 285 21.98 -22.65 -3.17
CA PRO A 285 20.79 -23.34 -2.68
C PRO A 285 20.92 -23.46 -1.15
N GLN A 286 19.92 -23.00 -0.43
CA GLN A 286 19.81 -23.27 1.00
C GLN A 286 19.34 -24.73 1.13
N ASP A 287 20.29 -25.66 1.13
CA ASP A 287 20.07 -27.08 1.47
C ASP A 287 19.75 -27.16 2.98
N GLY A 288 18.53 -26.77 3.33
CA GLY A 288 17.95 -27.17 4.61
C GLY A 288 17.34 -28.57 4.44
N PRO A 289 17.59 -29.51 5.37
CA PRO A 289 17.05 -30.87 5.25
C PRO A 289 15.51 -30.79 5.28
N LEU A 290 14.88 -31.26 4.22
CA LEU A 290 13.44 -31.53 4.14
C LEU A 290 13.09 -32.70 5.10
N THR A 291 13.18 -32.49 6.41
CA THR A 291 12.59 -33.38 7.40
C THR A 291 11.15 -32.97 7.66
N GLY A 292 10.31 -33.14 6.67
CA GLY A 292 8.86 -32.97 6.78
C GLY A 292 8.21 -34.35 6.73
N ARG A 293 7.73 -34.83 7.88
CA ARG A 293 6.86 -35.99 8.01
C ARG A 293 5.72 -35.88 6.99
N THR A 294 5.75 -36.74 5.98
CA THR A 294 4.63 -36.99 5.08
C THR A 294 3.52 -37.65 5.90
N THR A 295 2.51 -36.88 6.25
CA THR A 295 1.18 -37.40 6.60
C THR A 295 0.49 -37.73 5.28
N PRO A 296 0.08 -38.99 5.02
CA PRO A 296 -0.64 -39.33 3.82
C PRO A 296 -2.06 -38.76 3.94
N TYR A 297 -2.36 -37.75 3.13
CA TYR A 297 -3.73 -37.31 2.93
C TYR A 297 -4.48 -38.35 2.10
N GLY A 298 -5.10 -39.33 2.78
CA GLY A 298 -5.99 -40.31 2.18
C GLY A 298 -7.38 -39.73 1.91
N GLY A 299 -7.48 -38.80 0.98
CA GLY A 299 -8.74 -38.31 0.45
C GLY A 299 -8.86 -38.69 -1.01
N ARG A 300 -9.76 -39.66 -1.35
CA ARG A 300 -10.14 -39.94 -2.74
C ARG A 300 -10.77 -38.67 -3.31
N LEU A 301 -10.08 -38.01 -4.23
CA LEU A 301 -10.67 -37.02 -5.11
C LEU A 301 -11.51 -37.80 -6.14
N THR A 302 -12.83 -37.88 -5.94
CA THR A 302 -13.76 -38.19 -7.01
C THR A 302 -13.89 -36.91 -7.86
N ALA A 303 -13.30 -36.93 -9.04
CA ALA A 303 -13.49 -35.89 -10.03
C ALA A 303 -14.94 -35.95 -10.55
N PRO A 304 -15.67 -34.83 -10.63
CA PRO A 304 -16.86 -34.79 -11.46
C PRO A 304 -16.42 -34.68 -12.92
N GLU A 305 -16.70 -35.72 -13.71
CA GLU A 305 -16.70 -35.65 -15.16
C GLU A 305 -17.68 -34.59 -15.61
N ARG A 306 -17.22 -33.40 -15.97
CA ARG A 306 -17.95 -32.48 -16.83
C ARG A 306 -17.30 -32.52 -18.19
N ALA A 307 -17.92 -33.29 -19.09
CA ALA A 307 -17.62 -33.25 -20.51
C ALA A 307 -17.80 -31.81 -21.03
N TRP A 308 -16.78 -31.31 -21.67
CA TRP A 308 -16.81 -30.04 -22.42
C TRP A 308 -17.66 -30.28 -23.66
N PRO A 309 -18.63 -29.44 -24.03
CA PRO A 309 -19.39 -29.63 -25.27
C PRO A 309 -18.48 -29.38 -26.47
N GLU A 310 -18.49 -30.32 -27.42
CA GLU A 310 -17.80 -30.16 -28.70
C GLU A 310 -18.40 -29.01 -29.51
N PRO A 311 -17.57 -28.26 -30.28
CA PRO A 311 -18.07 -27.20 -31.14
C PRO A 311 -18.86 -27.85 -32.32
N GLY A 312 -20.12 -27.48 -32.44
CA GLY A 312 -20.97 -27.87 -33.54
C GLY A 312 -20.46 -27.43 -34.93
N PRO A 313 -20.87 -28.13 -36.03
CA PRO A 313 -20.37 -27.89 -37.37
C PRO A 313 -20.78 -26.51 -37.90
N ARG A 314 -19.82 -25.81 -38.52
CA ARG A 314 -20.04 -24.56 -39.24
C ARG A 314 -21.03 -24.80 -40.40
N ALA A 315 -22.11 -24.06 -40.40
CA ALA A 315 -23.01 -23.99 -41.54
C ALA A 315 -22.25 -23.33 -42.73
N GLY A 316 -22.11 -24.10 -43.77
CA GLY A 316 -21.51 -23.66 -45.03
C GLY A 316 -22.47 -22.81 -45.85
N ASP A 317 -21.86 -22.02 -46.72
CA ASP A 317 -22.40 -21.17 -47.74
C ASP A 317 -23.55 -21.79 -48.58
N SER A 318 -24.57 -21.00 -48.75
CA SER A 318 -25.36 -20.92 -50.02
C SER A 318 -25.99 -19.54 -50.15
#